data_8d256cd84bfbc0c93547dc1c9d85dc7c
#
_entry.id   8d256cd84bfbc0c93547dc1c9d85dc7c
#
_cell.length_a   1.000
_cell.length_b   1.000
_cell.length_c   1.000
_cell.angle_alpha   90.00
_cell.angle_beta   90.00
_cell.angle_gamma   90.00
#
_symmetry.space_group_name_H-M   'P 1'
#
loop_
_entity.id
_entity.type
_entity.pdbx_description
1 polymer ?
#
loop_
_entity_poly.entity_id
_entity_poly.type
_entity_poly.pdbx_seq_one_letter_code
_entity_poly.pdbx_strand_id
1 'polypeptide(L)'
;MKVPFTISDFLYRAENVYADRIALVDEPDMPGGGLGELTWRDFGVKVREQAAKLDELGIGTGERVAMVSQNSGRLMTSFWGVSGYGRIFVPINFRLSHDEISYIVDHCGASMLLVDPSMEDTCKDIDVDHFVVMGTDSDDQMYLPGGDPQLWTPDEDVTATINYTSGTTARPKGVQQTHRALWVNATTFGWHAGVSDRDNYLHT
;
A
#
# COMPACT_ATOMS: atom_id res chain seq x y z
N MET A 1 20.00 18.77 -13.69
CA MET A 1 19.74 17.86 -12.56
C MET A 1 18.57 17.00 -12.96
N LYS A 2 18.69 15.67 -12.92
CA LYS A 2 17.57 14.73 -13.15
C LYS A 2 17.00 14.35 -11.78
N VAL A 3 15.71 14.57 -11.57
CA VAL A 3 15.00 14.15 -10.37
C VAL A 3 14.06 13.01 -10.78
N PRO A 4 14.15 11.83 -10.18
CA PRO A 4 13.26 10.72 -10.52
C PRO A 4 11.82 11.01 -10.05
N PHE A 5 10.85 10.64 -10.87
CA PHE A 5 9.42 10.74 -10.53
C PHE A 5 8.97 9.52 -9.73
N THR A 6 8.71 9.70 -8.45
CA THR A 6 8.24 8.62 -7.60
C THR A 6 6.89 8.94 -6.97
N ILE A 7 6.17 7.90 -6.52
CA ILE A 7 4.90 8.11 -5.81
C ILE A 7 5.10 8.87 -4.50
N SER A 8 6.28 8.83 -3.92
CA SER A 8 6.62 9.55 -2.68
C SER A 8 6.54 11.06 -2.82
N ASP A 9 6.68 11.59 -4.05
CA ASP A 9 6.62 13.05 -4.33
C ASP A 9 5.27 13.62 -3.92
N PHE A 10 4.17 12.87 -4.12
CA PHE A 10 2.82 13.31 -3.76
C PHE A 10 2.66 13.42 -2.24
N LEU A 11 3.12 12.41 -1.49
CA LEU A 11 3.07 12.43 -0.04
C LEU A 11 3.98 13.51 0.53
N TYR A 12 5.23 13.60 0.05
CA TYR A 12 6.17 14.62 0.48
C TYR A 12 5.62 16.04 0.26
N ARG A 13 4.99 16.29 -0.91
CA ARG A 13 4.32 17.56 -1.16
C ARG A 13 3.16 17.79 -0.19
N ALA A 14 2.32 16.78 0.06
CA ALA A 14 1.16 16.91 0.93
C ALA A 14 1.58 17.22 2.38
N GLU A 15 2.57 16.53 2.91
CA GLU A 15 3.12 16.80 4.26
C GLU A 15 3.70 18.21 4.39
N ASN A 16 4.37 18.73 3.34
CA ASN A 16 5.01 20.05 3.42
C ASN A 16 4.03 21.21 3.20
N VAL A 17 2.99 21.01 2.39
CA VAL A 17 2.07 22.10 2.00
C VAL A 17 0.77 22.06 2.79
N TYR A 18 0.33 20.86 3.19
CA TYR A 18 -1.00 20.61 3.77
C TYR A 18 -0.94 19.81 5.08
N ALA A 19 0.17 19.87 5.81
CA ALA A 19 0.46 19.05 6.98
C ALA A 19 -0.71 18.86 7.94
N ASP A 20 -1.40 19.94 8.26
CA ASP A 20 -2.48 19.96 9.27
C ASP A 20 -3.89 19.78 8.68
N ARG A 21 -4.00 19.54 7.36
CA ARG A 21 -5.27 19.17 6.74
C ARG A 21 -5.52 17.68 6.88
N ILE A 22 -6.80 17.29 6.92
CA ILE A 22 -7.21 15.90 6.94
C ILE A 22 -6.82 15.24 5.61
N ALA A 23 -6.10 14.14 5.72
CA ALA A 23 -5.67 13.29 4.60
C ALA A 23 -6.62 12.12 4.39
N LEU A 24 -7.12 11.55 5.49
CA LEU A 24 -7.87 10.31 5.51
C LEU A 24 -8.89 10.34 6.64
N VAL A 25 -10.06 9.77 6.37
CA VAL A 25 -11.05 9.40 7.40
C VAL A 25 -11.46 7.97 7.11
N ASP A 26 -11.17 7.08 8.04
CA ASP A 26 -11.59 5.67 7.96
C ASP A 26 -13.03 5.50 8.44
N GLU A 27 -13.69 4.48 7.92
CA GLU A 27 -15.02 4.08 8.36
C GLU A 27 -14.96 3.66 9.84
N PRO A 28 -15.82 4.21 10.72
CA PRO A 28 -15.75 3.94 12.17
C PRO A 28 -15.96 2.47 12.54
N ASP A 29 -16.82 1.79 11.80
CA ASP A 29 -17.27 0.42 12.13
C ASP A 29 -16.58 -0.66 11.26
N MET A 30 -15.42 -0.34 10.68
CA MET A 30 -14.74 -1.34 9.84
C MET A 30 -14.17 -2.51 10.65
N PRO A 31 -14.12 -3.72 10.07
CA PRO A 31 -13.55 -4.89 10.71
C PRO A 31 -12.12 -4.65 11.23
N GLY A 32 -11.85 -5.04 12.46
CA GLY A 32 -10.55 -4.83 13.12
C GLY A 32 -10.28 -3.39 13.56
N GLY A 33 -11.24 -2.48 13.41
CA GLY A 33 -11.09 -1.05 13.70
C GLY A 33 -10.30 -0.29 12.64
N GLY A 34 -10.67 0.96 12.39
CA GLY A 34 -9.99 1.85 11.44
C GLY A 34 -8.83 2.64 12.06
N LEU A 35 -8.08 3.34 11.22
CA LEU A 35 -7.08 4.31 11.66
C LEU A 35 -7.69 5.65 12.12
N GLY A 36 -9.02 5.80 11.96
CA GLY A 36 -9.73 7.03 12.30
C GLY A 36 -9.43 8.17 11.33
N GLU A 37 -9.35 9.39 11.88
CA GLU A 37 -9.02 10.59 11.13
C GLU A 37 -7.52 10.89 11.25
N LEU A 38 -6.84 11.02 10.11
CA LEU A 38 -5.42 11.34 10.05
C LEU A 38 -5.21 12.64 9.27
N THR A 39 -4.37 13.53 9.79
CA THR A 39 -3.80 14.64 9.01
C THR A 39 -2.75 14.12 8.03
N TRP A 40 -2.32 14.94 7.05
CA TRP A 40 -1.20 14.55 6.17
C TRP A 40 0.09 14.32 6.94
N ARG A 41 0.31 15.04 8.02
CA ARG A 41 1.44 14.81 8.94
C ARG A 41 1.37 13.43 9.58
N ASP A 42 0.21 13.09 10.18
CA ASP A 42 0.02 11.81 10.87
C ASP A 42 0.04 10.63 9.88
N PHE A 43 -0.56 10.82 8.70
CA PHE A 43 -0.50 9.85 7.61
C PHE A 43 0.95 9.58 7.19
N GLY A 44 1.76 10.62 7.00
CA GLY A 44 3.18 10.46 6.66
C GLY A 44 3.98 9.77 7.77
N VAL A 45 3.65 10.02 9.05
CA VAL A 45 4.23 9.28 10.18
C VAL A 45 3.91 7.79 10.05
N LYS A 46 2.62 7.43 9.83
CA LYS A 46 2.20 6.03 9.67
C LYS A 46 2.90 5.35 8.49
N VAL A 47 3.07 6.04 7.38
CA VAL A 47 3.80 5.54 6.21
C VAL A 47 5.27 5.21 6.56
N ARG A 48 5.95 6.10 7.28
CA ARG A 48 7.34 5.87 7.74
C ARG A 48 7.43 4.73 8.76
N GLU A 49 6.52 4.67 9.71
CA GLU A 49 6.44 3.59 10.70
C GLU A 49 6.25 2.22 10.02
N GLN A 50 5.44 2.15 8.96
CA GLN A 50 5.29 0.91 8.20
C GLN A 50 6.56 0.54 7.44
N ALA A 51 7.20 1.49 6.77
CA ALA A 51 8.46 1.22 6.08
C ALA A 51 9.56 0.77 7.04
N ALA A 52 9.66 1.39 8.23
CA ALA A 52 10.59 0.99 9.28
C ALA A 52 10.28 -0.41 9.82
N LYS A 53 8.99 -0.78 9.93
CA LYS A 53 8.59 -2.14 10.31
C LYS A 53 9.01 -3.18 9.27
N LEU A 54 8.90 -2.88 8.01
CA LEU A 54 9.38 -3.75 6.94
C LEU A 54 10.91 -3.91 6.98
N ASP A 55 11.65 -2.85 7.34
CA ASP A 55 13.10 -2.93 7.58
C ASP A 55 13.43 -3.85 8.76
N GLU A 56 12.69 -3.73 9.87
CA GLU A 56 12.85 -4.58 11.06
C GLU A 56 12.62 -6.07 10.73
N LEU A 57 11.63 -6.36 9.88
CA LEU A 57 11.31 -7.71 9.42
C LEU A 57 12.29 -8.24 8.36
N GLY A 58 13.25 -7.43 7.91
CA GLY A 58 14.22 -7.80 6.88
C GLY A 58 13.65 -7.84 5.46
N ILE A 59 12.45 -7.31 5.25
CA ILE A 59 11.84 -7.21 3.91
C ILE A 59 12.51 -6.06 3.15
N GLY A 60 13.36 -6.41 2.20
CA GLY A 60 14.24 -5.48 1.49
C GLY A 60 13.64 -4.84 0.24
N THR A 61 14.45 -4.00 -0.40
CA THR A 61 14.11 -3.37 -1.69
C THR A 61 13.83 -4.43 -2.76
N GLY A 62 12.76 -4.23 -3.53
CA GLY A 62 12.31 -5.16 -4.59
C GLY A 62 11.52 -6.36 -4.09
N GLU A 63 11.40 -6.58 -2.78
CA GLU A 63 10.52 -7.60 -2.22
C GLU A 63 9.06 -7.18 -2.29
N ARG A 64 8.17 -8.16 -2.33
CA ARG A 64 6.73 -7.95 -2.53
C ARG A 64 5.99 -8.10 -1.21
N VAL A 65 5.16 -7.09 -0.94
CA VAL A 65 4.20 -7.11 0.17
C VAL A 65 2.82 -7.18 -0.45
N ALA A 66 2.15 -8.32 -0.28
CA ALA A 66 0.79 -8.54 -0.75
C ALA A 66 -0.23 -8.08 0.32
N MET A 67 -1.39 -7.62 -0.13
CA MET A 67 -2.45 -7.19 0.77
C MET A 67 -3.82 -7.53 0.22
N VAL A 68 -4.59 -8.30 0.97
CA VAL A 68 -6.00 -8.60 0.70
C VAL A 68 -6.84 -7.72 1.60
N SER A 69 -7.46 -6.69 1.05
CA SER A 69 -8.21 -5.71 1.85
C SER A 69 -9.35 -5.08 1.06
N GLN A 70 -10.40 -4.72 1.79
CA GLN A 70 -11.32 -3.67 1.37
C GLN A 70 -10.60 -2.31 1.39
N ASN A 71 -11.25 -1.27 0.87
CA ASN A 71 -10.72 0.09 0.97
C ASN A 71 -10.62 0.51 2.44
N SER A 72 -9.43 0.91 2.87
CA SER A 72 -9.13 1.25 4.27
C SER A 72 -7.93 2.17 4.37
N GLY A 73 -7.78 2.84 5.51
CA GLY A 73 -6.60 3.64 5.82
C GLY A 73 -5.32 2.81 5.79
N ARG A 74 -5.37 1.55 6.25
CA ARG A 74 -4.23 0.63 6.20
C ARG A 74 -3.84 0.27 4.77
N LEU A 75 -4.82 0.10 3.87
CA LEU A 75 -4.54 -0.08 2.43
C LEU A 75 -3.83 1.15 1.86
N MET A 76 -4.35 2.33 2.20
CA MET A 76 -3.79 3.58 1.71
C MET A 76 -2.39 3.85 2.25
N THR A 77 -2.14 3.66 3.56
CA THR A 77 -0.79 3.79 4.12
C THR A 77 0.18 2.80 3.48
N SER A 78 -0.27 1.55 3.22
CA SER A 78 0.57 0.51 2.63
C SER A 78 1.00 0.81 1.20
N PHE A 79 0.19 1.53 0.43
CA PHE A 79 0.59 1.95 -0.91
C PHE A 79 1.88 2.79 -0.87
N TRP A 80 2.02 3.73 0.08
CA TRP A 80 3.24 4.53 0.24
C TRP A 80 4.28 3.87 1.15
N GLY A 81 3.87 3.22 2.23
CA GLY A 81 4.78 2.59 3.18
C GLY A 81 5.59 1.43 2.58
N VAL A 82 4.98 0.72 1.63
CA VAL A 82 5.65 -0.34 0.87
C VAL A 82 6.40 0.26 -0.32
N SER A 83 5.66 0.81 -1.30
CA SER A 83 6.26 1.22 -2.58
C SER A 83 7.12 2.47 -2.46
N GLY A 84 6.79 3.40 -1.56
CA GLY A 84 7.55 4.63 -1.37
C GLY A 84 8.97 4.44 -0.85
N TYR A 85 9.29 3.21 -0.41
CA TYR A 85 10.59 2.82 0.14
C TYR A 85 11.22 1.65 -0.62
N GLY A 86 10.90 1.51 -1.91
CA GLY A 86 11.57 0.60 -2.84
C GLY A 86 11.10 -0.84 -2.82
N ARG A 87 10.05 -1.18 -2.07
CA ARG A 87 9.39 -2.48 -2.10
C ARG A 87 8.25 -2.45 -3.12
N ILE A 88 7.71 -3.61 -3.45
CA ILE A 88 6.65 -3.74 -4.44
C ILE A 88 5.33 -4.05 -3.75
N PHE A 89 4.36 -3.16 -3.86
CA PHE A 89 3.04 -3.39 -3.31
C PHE A 89 2.17 -4.22 -4.26
N VAL A 90 1.51 -5.26 -3.71
CA VAL A 90 0.65 -6.16 -4.48
C VAL A 90 -0.76 -6.14 -3.89
N PRO A 91 -1.62 -5.19 -4.30
CA PRO A 91 -3.00 -5.16 -3.85
C PRO A 91 -3.79 -6.31 -4.48
N ILE A 92 -4.48 -7.08 -3.65
CA ILE A 92 -5.28 -8.24 -4.05
C ILE A 92 -6.75 -7.97 -3.74
N ASN A 93 -7.61 -8.23 -4.72
CA ASN A 93 -9.05 -8.05 -4.55
C ASN A 93 -9.60 -9.04 -3.51
N PHE A 94 -10.22 -8.53 -2.46
CA PHE A 94 -10.82 -9.30 -1.37
C PHE A 94 -12.00 -10.20 -1.78
N ARG A 95 -12.51 -10.06 -3.01
CA ARG A 95 -13.56 -10.92 -3.55
C ARG A 95 -13.05 -12.21 -4.20
N LEU A 96 -11.73 -12.39 -4.26
CA LEU A 96 -11.13 -13.60 -4.81
C LEU A 96 -11.25 -14.77 -3.84
N SER A 97 -11.25 -15.98 -4.40
CA SER A 97 -11.22 -17.23 -3.65
C SER A 97 -9.83 -17.49 -3.05
N HIS A 98 -9.76 -18.40 -2.08
CA HIS A 98 -8.51 -18.89 -1.50
C HIS A 98 -7.49 -19.29 -2.58
N ASP A 99 -7.89 -20.10 -3.56
CA ASP A 99 -6.99 -20.61 -4.60
C ASP A 99 -6.44 -19.49 -5.49
N GLU A 100 -7.26 -18.47 -5.77
CA GLU A 100 -6.82 -17.31 -6.56
C GLU A 100 -5.86 -16.42 -5.79
N ILE A 101 -6.11 -16.18 -4.50
CA ILE A 101 -5.24 -15.41 -3.62
C ILE A 101 -3.92 -16.14 -3.42
N SER A 102 -3.97 -17.44 -3.09
CA SER A 102 -2.79 -18.29 -2.91
C SER A 102 -1.92 -18.30 -4.17
N TYR A 103 -2.55 -18.46 -5.35
CA TYR A 103 -1.84 -18.37 -6.62
C TYR A 103 -1.14 -17.02 -6.82
N ILE A 104 -1.78 -15.90 -6.47
CA ILE A 104 -1.18 -14.57 -6.62
C ILE A 104 0.02 -14.40 -5.68
N VAL A 105 -0.12 -14.80 -4.42
CA VAL A 105 0.94 -14.73 -3.40
C VAL A 105 2.16 -15.53 -3.82
N ASP A 106 1.96 -16.77 -4.24
CA ASP A 106 3.03 -17.65 -4.74
C ASP A 106 3.66 -17.10 -6.04
N HIS A 107 2.82 -16.76 -7.02
CA HIS A 107 3.29 -16.29 -8.34
C HIS A 107 4.09 -14.99 -8.28
N CYS A 108 3.73 -14.04 -7.39
CA CYS A 108 4.55 -12.85 -7.20
C CYS A 108 5.71 -13.08 -6.22
N GLY A 109 5.70 -14.18 -5.48
CA GLY A 109 6.69 -14.49 -4.45
C GLY A 109 6.65 -13.44 -3.33
N ALA A 110 5.48 -13.20 -2.75
CA ALA A 110 5.34 -12.23 -1.66
C ALA A 110 6.04 -12.70 -0.39
N SER A 111 6.84 -11.83 0.23
CA SER A 111 7.47 -12.08 1.54
C SER A 111 6.51 -11.81 2.69
N MET A 112 5.46 -11.02 2.46
CA MET A 112 4.46 -10.67 3.47
C MET A 112 3.07 -10.65 2.85
N LEU A 113 2.08 -11.13 3.63
CA LEU A 113 0.66 -11.05 3.32
C LEU A 113 -0.09 -10.33 4.45
N LEU A 114 -0.63 -9.16 4.13
CA LEU A 114 -1.51 -8.39 5.00
C LEU A 114 -2.97 -8.73 4.66
N VAL A 115 -3.77 -9.06 5.65
CA VAL A 115 -5.12 -9.59 5.44
C VAL A 115 -6.14 -8.79 6.22
N ASP A 116 -7.20 -8.34 5.55
CA ASP A 116 -8.38 -7.78 6.20
C ASP A 116 -9.01 -8.84 7.12
N PRO A 117 -9.44 -8.49 8.35
CA PRO A 117 -10.04 -9.45 9.29
C PRO A 117 -11.19 -10.27 8.71
N SER A 118 -11.98 -9.68 7.81
CA SER A 118 -13.07 -10.39 7.12
C SER A 118 -12.60 -11.51 6.17
N MET A 119 -11.30 -11.52 5.83
CA MET A 119 -10.69 -12.48 4.91
C MET A 119 -9.74 -13.46 5.62
N GLU A 120 -9.63 -13.40 6.95
CA GLU A 120 -8.73 -14.25 7.73
C GLU A 120 -8.98 -15.74 7.44
N ASP A 121 -10.23 -16.20 7.55
CA ASP A 121 -10.58 -17.61 7.29
C ASP A 121 -10.26 -18.07 5.85
N THR A 122 -10.31 -17.14 4.90
CA THR A 122 -9.97 -17.43 3.49
C THR A 122 -8.46 -17.52 3.29
N CYS A 123 -7.65 -16.80 4.06
CA CYS A 123 -6.22 -16.63 3.80
C CYS A 123 -5.31 -17.38 4.79
N LYS A 124 -5.80 -17.85 5.93
CA LYS A 124 -5.00 -18.37 7.06
C LYS A 124 -4.05 -19.53 6.73
N ASP A 125 -4.34 -20.30 5.68
CA ASP A 125 -3.54 -21.47 5.28
C ASP A 125 -2.60 -21.14 4.09
N ILE A 126 -2.48 -19.86 3.69
CA ILE A 126 -1.57 -19.43 2.62
C ILE A 126 -0.15 -19.37 3.16
N ASP A 127 0.76 -20.08 2.49
CA ASP A 127 2.18 -20.14 2.86
C ASP A 127 2.89 -18.83 2.47
N VAL A 128 3.40 -18.12 3.49
CA VAL A 128 4.14 -16.87 3.35
C VAL A 128 4.98 -16.62 4.61
N ASP A 129 6.15 -16.00 4.48
CA ASP A 129 7.06 -15.79 5.61
C ASP A 129 6.44 -14.94 6.73
N HIS A 130 5.66 -13.91 6.35
CA HIS A 130 5.00 -13.01 7.30
C HIS A 130 3.51 -12.91 6.96
N PHE A 131 2.67 -13.46 7.83
CA PHE A 131 1.21 -13.38 7.72
C PHE A 131 0.65 -12.49 8.84
N VAL A 132 -0.08 -11.43 8.49
CA VAL A 132 -0.65 -10.48 9.47
C VAL A 132 -2.13 -10.23 9.16
N VAL A 133 -3.00 -10.55 10.10
CA VAL A 133 -4.39 -10.10 10.09
C VAL A 133 -4.42 -8.68 10.66
N MET A 134 -4.86 -7.74 9.84
CA MET A 134 -4.82 -6.31 10.16
C MET A 134 -5.90 -5.91 11.17
N GLY A 135 -5.55 -5.05 12.11
CA GLY A 135 -6.48 -4.52 13.09
C GLY A 135 -5.76 -3.74 14.18
N THR A 136 -6.53 -3.05 15.01
CA THR A 136 -5.98 -2.23 16.10
C THR A 136 -5.08 -3.04 17.05
N ASP A 137 -5.44 -4.31 17.29
CA ASP A 137 -4.70 -5.22 18.17
C ASP A 137 -3.42 -5.80 17.53
N SER A 138 -3.25 -5.61 16.21
CA SER A 138 -2.09 -6.11 15.43
C SER A 138 -1.33 -5.00 14.70
N ASP A 139 -1.63 -3.75 14.96
CA ASP A 139 -0.97 -2.60 14.33
C ASP A 139 0.55 -2.55 14.62
N ASP A 140 1.02 -3.12 15.72
CA ASP A 140 2.44 -3.29 16.04
C ASP A 140 3.18 -4.26 15.11
N GLN A 141 2.45 -5.12 14.39
CA GLN A 141 2.98 -6.00 13.36
C GLN A 141 3.09 -5.31 11.99
N MET A 142 2.37 -4.19 11.80
CA MET A 142 2.38 -3.38 10.58
C MET A 142 3.23 -2.12 10.71
N TYR A 143 3.28 -1.54 11.88
CA TYR A 143 3.91 -0.25 12.14
C TYR A 143 4.91 -0.36 13.29
N LEU A 144 6.06 0.29 13.16
CA LEU A 144 7.04 0.46 14.22
C LEU A 144 6.92 1.88 14.77
N PRO A 145 6.22 2.11 15.89
CA PRO A 145 5.98 3.44 16.41
C PRO A 145 7.27 4.24 16.64
N GLY A 146 7.36 5.42 16.04
CA GLY A 146 8.55 6.27 16.07
C GLY A 146 9.73 5.72 15.27
N GLY A 147 9.53 4.66 14.49
CA GLY A 147 10.55 4.11 13.61
C GLY A 147 10.89 5.05 12.46
N ASP A 148 12.18 5.05 12.08
CA ASP A 148 12.68 5.81 10.93
C ASP A 148 13.20 4.81 9.88
N PRO A 149 12.62 4.78 8.67
CA PRO A 149 12.97 3.79 7.66
C PRO A 149 14.34 4.04 7.06
N GLN A 150 14.96 2.97 6.58
CA GLN A 150 16.21 3.05 5.83
C GLN A 150 16.03 3.91 4.57
N LEU A 151 17.07 4.67 4.26
CA LEU A 151 17.08 5.48 3.05
C LEU A 151 17.10 4.57 1.81
N TRP A 152 16.15 4.80 0.93
CA TRP A 152 16.12 4.20 -0.40
C TRP A 152 16.55 5.25 -1.43
N THR A 153 17.39 4.86 -2.39
CA THR A 153 17.73 5.74 -3.52
C THR A 153 16.60 5.68 -4.55
N PRO A 154 15.84 6.77 -4.74
CA PRO A 154 14.70 6.77 -5.65
C PRO A 154 15.09 6.43 -7.09
N ASP A 155 14.38 5.49 -7.68
CA ASP A 155 14.48 5.12 -9.09
C ASP A 155 13.07 5.05 -9.69
N GLU A 156 12.82 5.86 -10.70
CA GLU A 156 11.50 5.99 -11.33
C GLU A 156 11.12 4.79 -12.23
N ASP A 157 12.12 4.03 -12.67
CA ASP A 157 11.94 2.93 -13.63
C ASP A 157 11.75 1.56 -12.95
N VAL A 158 11.94 1.46 -11.61
CA VAL A 158 11.65 0.22 -10.89
C VAL A 158 10.16 0.02 -10.66
N THR A 159 9.76 -1.24 -10.50
CA THR A 159 8.38 -1.62 -10.19
C THR A 159 7.97 -1.12 -8.81
N ALA A 160 6.87 -0.38 -8.74
CA ALA A 160 6.26 0.07 -7.49
C ALA A 160 5.08 -0.82 -7.08
N THR A 161 4.27 -1.27 -8.05
CA THR A 161 3.12 -2.16 -7.78
C THR A 161 2.99 -3.26 -8.80
N ILE A 162 2.37 -4.39 -8.40
CA ILE A 162 1.92 -5.44 -9.30
C ILE A 162 0.41 -5.59 -9.12
N ASN A 163 -0.35 -5.27 -10.17
CA ASN A 163 -1.80 -5.40 -10.16
C ASN A 163 -2.22 -6.63 -10.95
N TYR A 164 -2.94 -7.54 -10.29
CA TYR A 164 -3.44 -8.74 -10.95
C TYR A 164 -4.77 -8.47 -11.64
N THR A 165 -4.86 -8.82 -12.91
CA THR A 165 -6.07 -8.69 -13.72
C THR A 165 -6.56 -10.07 -14.13
N SER A 166 -7.90 -10.23 -14.17
CA SER A 166 -8.55 -11.38 -14.80
C SER A 166 -8.32 -11.30 -16.31
N GLY A 167 -7.25 -11.96 -16.79
CA GLY A 167 -6.98 -12.04 -18.23
C GLY A 167 -7.99 -12.95 -18.93
N THR A 168 -7.96 -12.93 -20.27
CA THR A 168 -8.71 -13.87 -21.13
C THR A 168 -8.24 -15.34 -21.01
N THR A 169 -7.21 -15.59 -20.20
CA THR A 169 -6.64 -16.91 -19.88
C THR A 169 -7.06 -17.34 -18.48
N ALA A 170 -7.03 -18.64 -18.19
CA ALA A 170 -7.54 -19.24 -16.95
C ALA A 170 -6.88 -18.78 -15.64
N ARG A 171 -5.79 -18.02 -15.70
CA ARG A 171 -5.09 -17.52 -14.51
C ARG A 171 -4.85 -16.00 -14.57
N PRO A 172 -4.96 -15.27 -13.44
CA PRO A 172 -4.67 -13.85 -13.37
C PRO A 172 -3.23 -13.53 -13.81
N LYS A 173 -3.05 -12.38 -14.44
CA LYS A 173 -1.74 -11.87 -14.88
C LYS A 173 -1.34 -10.68 -14.01
N GLY A 174 -0.11 -10.69 -13.50
CA GLY A 174 0.47 -9.57 -12.77
C GLY A 174 0.99 -8.49 -13.73
N VAL A 175 0.39 -7.30 -13.67
CA VAL A 175 0.82 -6.13 -14.43
C VAL A 175 1.72 -5.29 -13.53
N GLN A 176 3.00 -5.21 -13.88
CA GLN A 176 3.96 -4.36 -13.18
C GLN A 176 3.77 -2.91 -13.59
N GLN A 177 3.70 -2.02 -12.59
CA GLN A 177 3.66 -0.58 -12.80
C GLN A 177 4.88 0.06 -12.13
N THR A 178 5.65 0.83 -12.88
CA THR A 178 6.80 1.56 -12.35
C THR A 178 6.34 2.82 -11.60
N HIS A 179 7.21 3.38 -10.76
CA HIS A 179 6.97 4.66 -10.11
C HIS A 179 6.62 5.75 -11.13
N ARG A 180 7.37 5.82 -12.23
CA ARG A 180 7.13 6.75 -13.34
C ARG A 180 5.74 6.57 -13.95
N ALA A 181 5.32 5.32 -14.20
CA ALA A 181 4.01 5.05 -14.78
C ALA A 181 2.87 5.51 -13.86
N LEU A 182 2.98 5.23 -12.57
CA LEU A 182 2.01 5.67 -11.55
C LEU A 182 1.99 7.20 -11.42
N TRP A 183 3.16 7.84 -11.39
CA TRP A 183 3.29 9.30 -11.29
C TRP A 183 2.63 10.00 -12.49
N VAL A 184 2.94 9.56 -13.71
CA VAL A 184 2.36 10.11 -14.95
C VAL A 184 0.85 9.88 -14.97
N ASN A 185 0.38 8.67 -14.63
CA ASN A 185 -1.04 8.36 -14.59
C ASN A 185 -1.80 9.25 -13.59
N ALA A 186 -1.29 9.37 -12.36
CA ALA A 186 -1.91 10.19 -11.31
C ALA A 186 -1.99 11.68 -11.73
N THR A 187 -0.90 12.22 -12.28
CA THR A 187 -0.84 13.62 -12.74
C THR A 187 -1.78 13.86 -13.90
N THR A 188 -1.80 12.95 -14.89
CA THR A 188 -2.67 13.06 -16.06
C THR A 188 -4.13 12.94 -15.66
N PHE A 189 -4.47 11.97 -14.80
CA PHE A 189 -5.83 11.83 -14.27
C PHE A 189 -6.27 13.09 -13.52
N GLY A 190 -5.44 13.58 -12.60
CA GLY A 190 -5.74 14.80 -11.83
C GLY A 190 -6.00 16.00 -12.73
N TRP A 191 -5.21 16.16 -13.79
CA TRP A 191 -5.41 17.22 -14.77
C TRP A 191 -6.74 17.08 -15.51
N HIS A 192 -7.01 15.90 -16.10
CA HIS A 192 -8.21 15.68 -16.90
C HIS A 192 -9.50 15.72 -16.06
N ALA A 193 -9.44 15.23 -14.83
CA ALA A 193 -10.58 15.27 -13.90
C ALA A 193 -10.73 16.62 -13.19
N GLY A 194 -9.79 17.55 -13.36
CA GLY A 194 -9.79 18.84 -12.68
C GLY A 194 -9.65 18.75 -11.17
N VAL A 195 -8.93 17.73 -10.68
CA VAL A 195 -8.74 17.50 -9.24
C VAL A 195 -7.98 18.66 -8.63
N SER A 196 -8.47 19.15 -7.50
CA SER A 196 -7.90 20.25 -6.74
C SER A 196 -7.62 19.87 -5.29
N ASP A 197 -6.93 20.74 -4.56
CA ASP A 197 -6.65 20.59 -3.13
C ASP A 197 -7.89 20.76 -2.21
N ARG A 198 -9.07 20.95 -2.79
CA ARG A 198 -10.34 21.12 -2.07
C ARG A 198 -11.29 19.93 -2.23
N ASP A 199 -10.91 18.95 -3.05
CA ASP A 199 -11.75 17.81 -3.33
C ASP A 199 -11.63 16.76 -2.23
N ASN A 200 -12.76 16.14 -1.90
CA ASN A 200 -12.81 14.95 -1.07
C ASN A 200 -13.18 13.77 -1.96
N TYR A 201 -12.45 12.70 -1.86
CA TYR A 201 -12.67 11.49 -2.65
C TYR A 201 -13.19 10.37 -1.76
N LEU A 202 -14.36 9.83 -2.08
CA LEU A 202 -14.94 8.67 -1.42
C LEU A 202 -14.48 7.39 -2.15
N HIS A 203 -13.78 6.54 -1.43
CA HIS A 203 -13.45 5.18 -1.86
C HIS A 203 -14.54 4.21 -1.39
N THR A 204 -15.18 3.50 -2.32
CA THR A 204 -16.25 2.52 -2.05
C THR A 204 -15.83 1.12 -2.44
#